data_57f5f048a69a8be274c9a02a1135f424
#
_entry.id   57f5f048a69a8be274c9a02a1135f424
#
_cell.length_a   1.000
_cell.length_b   1.000
_cell.length_c   1.000
_cell.angle_alpha   90.00
_cell.angle_beta   90.00
_cell.angle_gamma   90.00
#
_symmetry.space_group_name_H-M   'P 1'
#
loop_
_entity.id
_entity.type
_entity.pdbx_description
1 polymer ?
#
loop_
_entity_poly.entity_id
_entity_poly.type
_entity_poly.pdbx_seq_one_letter_code
_entity_poly.pdbx_strand_id
1 'polypeptide(L)'
;QERGRGNSQYARELFTDEAVLFGYLDGKLEHGSIEQFYHNVDTVAAGENFKARVDVLLLEETLAVVRVLEEGWGGRIDFTDVLLLLKMDGQWKCVAKAYNQNSDTVQK
;
A
#
# COMPACT_ATOMS: atom_id res chain seq x y z
N GLN A 1 -13.30 14.91 4.75
CA GLN A 1 -12.20 14.01 4.47
C GLN A 1 -11.28 14.56 3.40
N GLU A 2 -10.01 14.45 3.62
CA GLU A 2 -9.03 14.98 2.69
C GLU A 2 -8.73 14.00 1.60
N ARG A 3 -8.79 14.47 0.39
CA ARG A 3 -8.58 13.60 -0.74
C ARG A 3 -7.24 13.78 -1.41
N GLY A 4 -6.82 15.01 -1.60
CA GLY A 4 -5.58 15.26 -2.29
C GLY A 4 -4.35 15.07 -1.42
N ARG A 5 -4.55 14.94 -0.13
CA ARG A 5 -3.47 14.76 0.81
C ARG A 5 -3.67 13.46 1.56
N GLY A 6 -2.67 12.65 1.64
CA GLY A 6 -2.77 11.40 2.34
C GLY A 6 -2.88 11.57 3.84
N ASN A 7 -3.40 10.55 4.47
CA ASN A 7 -3.52 10.50 5.92
C ASN A 7 -3.19 9.08 6.35
N SER A 8 -2.05 8.90 6.98
CA SER A 8 -1.59 7.57 7.36
C SER A 8 -2.36 6.98 8.53
N GLN A 9 -3.28 7.74 9.13
CA GLN A 9 -4.03 7.25 10.28
C GLN A 9 -4.73 5.92 9.98
N TYR A 10 -5.35 5.83 8.81
CA TYR A 10 -6.07 4.60 8.44
C TYR A 10 -5.11 3.45 8.22
N ALA A 11 -3.96 3.72 7.61
CA ALA A 11 -2.96 2.69 7.39
C ALA A 11 -2.39 2.21 8.73
N ARG A 12 -2.17 3.13 9.66
CA ARG A 12 -1.63 2.77 10.97
C ARG A 12 -2.56 1.83 11.73
N GLU A 13 -3.84 1.89 11.46
CA GLU A 13 -4.79 0.99 12.09
C GLU A 13 -4.75 -0.40 11.47
N LEU A 14 -4.36 -0.49 10.21
CA LEU A 14 -4.30 -1.76 9.51
C LEU A 14 -3.00 -2.52 9.76
N PHE A 15 -1.87 -1.82 9.75
CA PHE A 15 -0.57 -2.47 9.85
C PHE A 15 -0.14 -2.64 11.29
N THR A 16 0.59 -3.73 11.56
CA THR A 16 1.24 -3.88 12.87
C THR A 16 2.44 -2.96 12.94
N ASP A 17 2.89 -2.67 14.16
CA ASP A 17 4.05 -1.81 14.35
C ASP A 17 5.32 -2.42 13.78
N GLU A 18 5.36 -3.74 13.69
CA GLU A 18 6.53 -4.46 13.20
C GLU A 18 6.45 -4.75 11.71
N ALA A 19 5.42 -4.28 11.04
CA ALA A 19 5.25 -4.57 9.62
C ALA A 19 6.40 -4.00 8.81
N VAL A 20 6.68 -4.67 7.69
CA VAL A 20 7.78 -4.27 6.81
C VAL A 20 7.25 -4.08 5.40
N LEU A 21 8.02 -3.36 4.60
CA LEU A 21 7.71 -3.24 3.19
C LEU A 21 8.95 -3.54 2.36
N PHE A 22 8.71 -4.07 1.15
CA PHE A 22 9.74 -4.29 0.13
C PHE A 22 9.12 -3.98 -1.22
N GLY A 23 9.80 -3.23 -2.05
CA GLY A 23 9.27 -2.97 -3.37
C GLY A 23 10.22 -2.20 -4.24
N TYR A 24 9.85 -2.07 -5.51
CA TYR A 24 10.65 -1.34 -6.47
C TYR A 24 9.96 -0.04 -6.85
N LEU A 25 10.72 1.04 -6.81
CA LEU A 25 10.26 2.36 -7.24
C LEU A 25 11.37 2.98 -8.08
N ASP A 26 11.03 3.35 -9.31
CA ASP A 26 11.98 3.92 -10.27
C ASP A 26 13.22 3.04 -10.42
N GLY A 27 13.01 1.72 -10.43
CA GLY A 27 14.09 0.77 -10.65
C GLY A 27 14.95 0.48 -9.44
N LYS A 28 14.62 1.05 -8.28
CA LYS A 28 15.40 0.86 -7.06
C LYS A 28 14.61 0.10 -6.03
N LEU A 29 15.26 -0.82 -5.36
CA LEU A 29 14.64 -1.57 -4.27
C LEU A 29 14.53 -0.68 -3.04
N GLU A 30 13.32 -0.58 -2.52
CA GLU A 30 13.05 0.05 -1.23
C GLU A 30 12.69 -1.04 -0.24
N HIS A 31 13.16 -0.92 0.99
CA HIS A 31 12.79 -1.88 2.03
C HIS A 31 12.97 -1.24 3.38
N GLY A 32 12.23 -1.76 4.35
CA GLY A 32 12.37 -1.24 5.71
C GLY A 32 11.08 -1.38 6.47
N SER A 33 10.97 -0.59 7.54
CA SER A 33 9.79 -0.61 8.38
C SER A 33 8.66 0.11 7.67
N ILE A 34 7.44 -0.19 8.10
CA ILE A 34 6.24 0.42 7.52
C ILE A 34 6.17 1.93 7.76
N GLU A 35 6.99 2.47 8.66
CA GLU A 35 7.00 3.90 8.93
C GLU A 35 7.33 4.72 7.68
N GLN A 36 8.17 4.16 6.81
CA GLN A 36 8.49 4.83 5.57
C GLN A 36 7.25 5.03 4.70
N PHE A 37 6.38 4.03 4.68
CA PHE A 37 5.12 4.13 3.95
C PHE A 37 4.22 5.22 4.55
N TYR A 38 4.13 5.27 5.88
CA TYR A 38 3.33 6.29 6.53
C TYR A 38 3.82 7.69 6.18
N HIS A 39 5.13 7.87 6.19
CA HIS A 39 5.71 9.16 5.83
C HIS A 39 5.32 9.55 4.41
N ASN A 40 5.40 8.60 3.48
CA ASN A 40 5.06 8.87 2.09
C ASN A 40 3.57 9.21 1.93
N VAL A 41 2.71 8.50 2.64
CA VAL A 41 1.27 8.77 2.59
C VAL A 41 0.97 10.16 3.13
N ASP A 42 1.64 10.55 4.20
CA ASP A 42 1.39 11.85 4.82
C ASP A 42 1.91 13.02 3.99
N THR A 43 2.96 12.80 3.19
CA THR A 43 3.63 13.89 2.51
C THR A 43 3.31 14.01 1.03
N VAL A 44 2.79 12.96 0.42
CA VAL A 44 2.51 12.94 -1.02
C VAL A 44 1.02 12.84 -1.26
N ALA A 45 0.47 13.81 -2.00
CA ALA A 45 -0.94 13.78 -2.36
C ALA A 45 -1.20 12.63 -3.32
N ALA A 46 -2.34 11.96 -3.14
CA ALA A 46 -2.70 10.84 -4.02
C ALA A 46 -2.97 11.28 -5.45
N GLY A 47 -3.53 12.49 -5.62
CA GLY A 47 -3.88 12.98 -6.94
C GLY A 47 -5.36 12.85 -7.22
N GLU A 48 -5.85 13.67 -8.16
CA GLU A 48 -7.28 13.71 -8.45
C GLU A 48 -7.79 12.45 -9.13
N ASN A 49 -6.93 11.82 -9.93
CA ASN A 49 -7.33 10.67 -10.71
C ASN A 49 -6.83 9.36 -10.11
N PHE A 50 -6.46 9.39 -8.86
CA PHE A 50 -6.01 8.19 -8.18
C PHE A 50 -7.15 7.19 -8.08
N LYS A 51 -6.86 5.94 -8.44
CA LYS A 51 -7.83 4.86 -8.36
C LYS A 51 -7.17 3.65 -7.75
N ALA A 52 -7.95 2.89 -7.00
CA ALA A 52 -7.45 1.67 -6.40
C ALA A 52 -8.49 0.58 -6.53
N ARG A 53 -8.01 -0.64 -6.78
CA ARG A 53 -8.86 -1.82 -6.84
C ARG A 53 -8.27 -2.85 -5.91
N VAL A 54 -9.14 -3.43 -5.09
CA VAL A 54 -8.72 -4.39 -4.06
C VAL A 54 -9.29 -5.77 -4.42
N ASP A 55 -8.41 -6.77 -4.47
CA ASP A 55 -8.79 -8.14 -4.74
C ASP A 55 -8.24 -9.02 -3.62
N VAL A 56 -9.11 -9.87 -3.05
CA VAL A 56 -8.67 -10.85 -2.07
C VAL A 56 -8.25 -12.09 -2.85
N LEU A 57 -6.97 -12.43 -2.78
CA LEU A 57 -6.42 -13.55 -3.53
C LEU A 57 -6.45 -14.86 -2.75
N LEU A 58 -6.39 -14.77 -1.43
CA LEU A 58 -6.42 -15.93 -0.56
C LEU A 58 -7.09 -15.50 0.74
N LEU A 59 -8.00 -16.33 1.23
CA LEU A 59 -8.64 -16.05 2.51
C LEU A 59 -8.81 -17.38 3.25
N GLU A 60 -8.14 -17.48 4.39
CA GLU A 60 -8.26 -18.61 5.29
C GLU A 60 -8.65 -18.08 6.65
N GLU A 61 -8.74 -18.96 7.64
CA GLU A 61 -9.28 -18.58 8.93
C GLU A 61 -8.52 -17.42 9.56
N THR A 62 -7.18 -17.46 9.49
CA THR A 62 -6.37 -16.42 10.11
C THR A 62 -5.33 -15.84 9.15
N LEU A 63 -5.38 -16.16 7.85
CA LEU A 63 -4.42 -15.69 6.88
C LEU A 63 -5.14 -15.15 5.66
N ALA A 64 -4.71 -14.01 5.17
CA ALA A 64 -5.24 -13.46 3.93
C ALA A 64 -4.13 -12.84 3.11
N VAL A 65 -4.30 -12.89 1.79
CA VAL A 65 -3.42 -12.22 0.85
C VAL A 65 -4.30 -11.33 0.00
N VAL A 66 -3.94 -10.05 -0.08
CA VAL A 66 -4.75 -9.05 -0.78
C VAL A 66 -3.86 -8.35 -1.79
N ARG A 67 -4.38 -8.16 -3.00
CA ARG A 67 -3.70 -7.39 -4.03
C ARG A 67 -4.43 -6.05 -4.18
N VAL A 68 -3.65 -4.97 -4.22
CA VAL A 68 -4.20 -3.65 -4.48
C VAL A 68 -3.54 -3.14 -5.76
N LEU A 69 -4.35 -2.87 -6.76
CA LEU A 69 -3.88 -2.25 -8.00
C LEU A 69 -4.16 -0.76 -7.88
N GLU A 70 -3.12 0.03 -7.97
CA GLU A 70 -3.22 1.48 -7.82
C GLU A 70 -2.82 2.16 -9.12
N GLU A 71 -3.65 3.11 -9.55
CA GLU A 71 -3.37 3.91 -10.74
C GLU A 71 -3.27 5.37 -10.36
N GLY A 72 -2.22 6.01 -10.85
CA GLY A 72 -2.10 7.46 -10.70
C GLY A 72 -1.75 7.94 -9.31
N TRP A 73 -1.05 7.12 -8.53
CA TRP A 73 -0.61 7.56 -7.22
C TRP A 73 0.36 8.73 -7.37
N GLY A 74 0.11 9.79 -6.59
CA GLY A 74 0.89 11.01 -6.74
C GLY A 74 0.65 11.68 -8.08
N GLY A 75 -0.42 11.28 -8.81
CA GLY A 75 -0.74 11.81 -10.13
C GLY A 75 0.05 11.19 -11.25
N ARG A 76 0.88 10.17 -10.99
CA ARG A 76 1.85 9.74 -11.98
C ARG A 76 2.12 8.25 -12.05
N ILE A 77 2.04 7.54 -10.95
CA ILE A 77 2.62 6.19 -10.86
C ILE A 77 1.55 5.14 -10.62
N ASP A 78 1.68 4.01 -11.33
CA ASP A 78 0.82 2.85 -11.13
C ASP A 78 1.60 1.78 -10.38
N PHE A 79 0.96 1.15 -9.41
CA PHE A 79 1.57 0.13 -8.58
C PHE A 79 0.70 -1.11 -8.49
N THR A 80 1.35 -2.24 -8.29
CA THR A 80 0.70 -3.44 -7.73
C THR A 80 1.26 -3.62 -6.33
N ASP A 81 0.37 -3.64 -5.35
CA ASP A 81 0.74 -3.92 -3.97
C ASP A 81 0.17 -5.27 -3.57
N VAL A 82 0.93 -6.05 -2.82
CA VAL A 82 0.45 -7.29 -2.21
C VAL A 82 0.61 -7.15 -0.71
N LEU A 83 -0.48 -7.40 0.00
CA LEU A 83 -0.51 -7.29 1.45
C LEU A 83 -0.70 -8.68 2.04
N LEU A 84 0.11 -8.99 3.04
CA LEU A 84 -0.01 -10.23 3.81
C LEU A 84 -0.65 -9.89 5.14
N LEU A 85 -1.79 -10.50 5.43
CA LEU A 85 -2.56 -10.20 6.63
C LEU A 85 -2.73 -11.43 7.50
N LEU A 86 -2.72 -11.19 8.79
CA LEU A 86 -3.03 -12.22 9.78
C LEU A 86 -4.15 -11.70 10.67
N LYS A 87 -4.99 -12.62 11.12
CA LYS A 87 -6.04 -12.28 12.07
C LYS A 87 -5.47 -12.48 13.46
N MET A 88 -5.32 -11.39 14.19
CA MET A 88 -4.71 -11.38 15.52
C MET A 88 -5.70 -10.75 16.49
N ASP A 89 -6.02 -11.48 17.54
CA ASP A 89 -6.97 -11.01 18.56
C ASP A 89 -8.28 -10.58 17.93
N GLY A 90 -8.75 -11.36 16.93
CA GLY A 90 -10.01 -11.07 16.27
C GLY A 90 -9.97 -9.96 15.25
N GLN A 91 -8.81 -9.40 14.96
CA GLN A 91 -8.68 -8.30 14.00
C GLN A 91 -7.66 -8.64 12.93
N TRP A 92 -8.01 -8.32 11.68
CA TRP A 92 -7.09 -8.49 10.57
C TRP A 92 -6.04 -7.38 10.60
N LYS A 93 -4.76 -7.77 10.58
CA LYS A 93 -3.65 -6.84 10.56
C LYS A 93 -2.67 -7.21 9.46
N CYS A 94 -2.15 -6.21 8.78
CA CYS A 94 -1.16 -6.42 7.75
C CYS A 94 0.23 -6.47 8.38
N VAL A 95 0.99 -7.53 8.05
CA VAL A 95 2.32 -7.72 8.61
C VAL A 95 3.41 -7.43 7.60
N ALA A 96 3.08 -7.41 6.30
CA ALA A 96 4.08 -7.13 5.27
C ALA A 96 3.40 -6.62 4.03
N LYS A 97 4.08 -5.72 3.33
CA LYS A 97 3.61 -5.15 2.07
C LYS A 97 4.75 -5.27 1.07
N ALA A 98 4.45 -5.82 -0.10
CA ALA A 98 5.40 -5.82 -1.20
C ALA A 98 4.75 -5.08 -2.37
N TYR A 99 5.54 -4.36 -3.14
CA TYR A 99 4.97 -3.60 -4.25
C TYR A 99 5.91 -3.55 -5.43
N ASN A 100 5.30 -3.33 -6.58
CA ASN A 100 6.01 -3.19 -7.84
C ASN A 100 5.41 -2.02 -8.61
N GLN A 101 6.26 -1.14 -9.08
CA GLN A 101 5.83 -0.06 -9.94
C GLN A 101 5.59 -0.62 -11.34
N ASN A 102 4.39 -0.46 -11.85
CA ASN A 102 4.03 -1.05 -13.14
C ASN A 102 4.36 -0.12 -14.29
N SER A 103 4.08 1.17 -14.11
CA SER A 103 4.31 2.11 -15.19
C SER A 103 4.24 3.52 -14.62
N ASP A 104 4.65 4.47 -15.46
CA ASP A 104 4.48 5.87 -15.17
C ASP A 104 3.27 6.35 -15.93
N THR A 105 2.22 6.71 -15.21
CA THR A 105 0.95 7.10 -15.82
C THR A 105 1.12 8.25 -16.80
N VAL A 106 2.04 9.15 -16.52
CA VAL A 106 2.27 10.31 -17.37
C VAL A 106 2.74 9.89 -18.77
N GLN A 107 3.42 8.77 -18.87
CA GLN A 107 3.98 8.30 -20.12
C GLN A 107 2.98 7.55 -20.98
N LYS A 108 1.83 7.27 -20.44
CA LYS A 108 0.80 6.60 -21.21
C LYS A 108 0.06 7.61 -22.09
#